data_f3455f0f5476b20c26ca20d540c34acd
#
_entry.id   f3455f0f5476b20c26ca20d540c34acd
#
_cell.length_a   1.000
_cell.length_b   1.000
_cell.length_c   1.000
_cell.angle_alpha   90.00
_cell.angle_beta   90.00
_cell.angle_gamma   90.00
#
_symmetry.space_group_name_H-M   'P 1'
#
loop_
_entity.id
_entity.type
_entity.pdbx_description
1 polymer ?
#
loop_
_entity_poly.entity_id
_entity_poly.type
_entity_poly.pdbx_seq_one_letter_code
_entity_poly.pdbx_strand_id
1 'polypeptide(L)'
;MVALTRLNGLFNRGRLRLLTTGVSAATPIKEETVKRSRFGLGLIALAAAGSLALAGCSSSGGGSGDSASGSIITTNGSEPQNPLIPTNTNEVGGGKILDAIFAGLVYYEADGTAKNDLAVSIETEDAINYTIKIRDDAKFTDGTQVKAENFVKAWNYGADAANAQLSSYFFEDIEGFSYDESVPELPGLKVVDDTTFTVQLSTPASDFPIRLGYSAFYPLPDVAFEDMEAFGQNPIGNGVYKIASDTAWEHDVKIDLVKNEEYNGPREAQNDGLSIVFYASLDAAYSDLLGGNLDVLDAIPDASLGTFVEDLGDRAVNQPAAIFQSFTIPERLEHFSGEEGKLRRQALSMSIDRAEITDVIFDGTRTPASDFTSPVIAGWSDSLDGTEVLEFNPEKAQELWAEADAISPWSGTFEIAYNGDGGHQAWVDAVTNSIKNTLGIDASGLPYPTFAELRDEVTNETIQSAFRTGWQADYPGLYNFLGPLYATNAGSNDGKYSNPEFDALLKQGISATDLEEANQSFQQAQSILLQDLPATPLWYSNVAGGFGESVSNVEFGWNSVPVYYEITKG
;
A
#
# COMPACT_ATOMS: atom_id res chain seq x y z
N MET A 1 -24.45 6.72 -41.86
CA MET A 1 -25.24 5.89 -42.83
C MET A 1 -24.60 4.50 -42.80
N VAL A 2 -25.34 3.51 -42.24
CA VAL A 2 -25.21 2.04 -42.40
C VAL A 2 -23.94 1.43 -41.76
N ALA A 3 -23.96 0.37 -40.93
CA ALA A 3 -25.05 -0.55 -40.52
C ALA A 3 -24.64 -1.23 -39.19
N LEU A 4 -25.63 -1.41 -38.34
CA LEU A 4 -25.64 -2.40 -37.25
C LEU A 4 -25.59 -3.81 -37.83
N THR A 5 -24.83 -4.72 -37.27
CA THR A 5 -25.12 -6.15 -37.37
C THR A 5 -25.03 -6.79 -35.98
N ARG A 6 -26.20 -7.23 -35.51
CA ARG A 6 -26.40 -8.09 -34.32
C ARG A 6 -25.89 -9.49 -34.64
N LEU A 7 -25.28 -10.12 -33.65
CA LEU A 7 -25.24 -11.58 -33.57
C LEU A 7 -25.73 -12.02 -32.19
N ASN A 8 -27.01 -12.45 -32.19
CA ASN A 8 -27.61 -13.28 -31.13
C ASN A 8 -27.28 -14.74 -31.48
N GLY A 9 -26.95 -15.53 -30.49
CA GLY A 9 -26.92 -16.97 -30.67
C GLY A 9 -26.39 -17.73 -29.47
N LEU A 10 -27.33 -18.29 -28.78
CA LEU A 10 -27.53 -19.64 -28.24
C LEU A 10 -27.19 -19.89 -26.79
N PHE A 11 -28.18 -19.58 -25.97
CA PHE A 11 -28.35 -20.26 -24.67
C PHE A 11 -29.09 -21.60 -24.86
N ASN A 12 -28.41 -22.69 -24.57
CA ASN A 12 -28.98 -24.04 -24.54
C ASN A 12 -29.50 -24.34 -23.12
N ARG A 13 -30.84 -24.43 -22.97
CA ARG A 13 -31.52 -24.80 -21.73
C ARG A 13 -31.42 -26.31 -21.52
N GLY A 14 -30.60 -26.73 -20.54
CA GLY A 14 -30.65 -28.07 -19.97
C GLY A 14 -31.63 -28.10 -18.76
N ARG A 15 -32.75 -28.80 -18.93
CA ARG A 15 -33.72 -29.09 -17.86
C ARG A 15 -33.11 -30.01 -16.82
N LEU A 16 -33.07 -29.59 -15.56
CA LEU A 16 -32.88 -30.50 -14.43
C LEU A 16 -34.25 -30.92 -13.88
N ARG A 17 -34.50 -32.23 -13.91
CA ARG A 17 -35.70 -32.85 -13.32
C ARG A 17 -35.53 -32.89 -11.80
N LEU A 18 -36.54 -32.39 -11.10
CA LEU A 18 -36.80 -32.73 -9.69
C LEU A 18 -37.15 -34.22 -9.54
N LEU A 19 -36.43 -34.89 -8.70
CA LEU A 19 -36.89 -36.15 -8.08
C LEU A 19 -37.02 -35.91 -6.57
N THR A 20 -38.26 -35.85 -6.15
CA THR A 20 -38.71 -35.95 -4.73
C THR A 20 -38.81 -37.41 -4.35
N THR A 21 -38.11 -37.84 -3.31
CA THR A 21 -38.56 -38.92 -2.38
C THR A 21 -37.69 -38.87 -1.13
N GLY A 22 -38.28 -38.72 0.01
CA GLY A 22 -38.41 -39.71 1.06
C GLY A 22 -37.88 -39.22 2.39
N VAL A 23 -38.78 -38.80 3.25
CA VAL A 23 -38.54 -38.55 4.68
C VAL A 23 -38.21 -39.88 5.36
N SER A 24 -37.11 -39.96 6.15
CA SER A 24 -37.01 -40.96 7.23
C SER A 24 -36.16 -40.45 8.39
N ALA A 25 -36.85 -40.35 9.50
CA ALA A 25 -36.53 -40.49 10.92
C ALA A 25 -35.10 -40.28 11.46
N ALA A 26 -35.09 -39.40 12.45
CA ALA A 26 -34.00 -39.13 13.39
C ALA A 26 -33.63 -40.36 14.24
N THR A 27 -32.32 -40.52 14.49
CA THR A 27 -31.80 -41.35 15.59
C THR A 27 -30.84 -40.50 16.45
N PRO A 28 -30.96 -40.53 17.79
CA PRO A 28 -30.16 -39.64 18.65
C PRO A 28 -28.75 -40.16 18.88
N ILE A 29 -27.78 -39.24 18.84
CA ILE A 29 -26.40 -39.52 19.22
C ILE A 29 -26.26 -39.42 20.73
N LYS A 30 -25.79 -40.50 21.37
CA LYS A 30 -25.50 -40.62 22.78
C LYS A 30 -24.32 -39.73 23.18
N GLU A 31 -24.53 -38.99 24.28
CA GLU A 31 -23.47 -38.40 25.10
C GLU A 31 -22.60 -39.50 25.71
N GLU A 32 -21.32 -39.55 25.39
CA GLU A 32 -20.32 -40.29 26.17
C GLU A 32 -19.58 -39.36 27.11
N THR A 33 -19.84 -39.58 28.38
CA THR A 33 -19.21 -38.96 29.54
C THR A 33 -17.79 -39.46 29.70
N VAL A 34 -16.79 -38.60 29.53
CA VAL A 34 -15.39 -38.93 29.86
C VAL A 34 -15.15 -38.71 31.35
N LYS A 35 -14.92 -39.84 32.06
CA LYS A 35 -14.56 -39.89 33.47
C LYS A 35 -13.14 -39.33 33.70
N ARG A 36 -13.11 -38.36 34.64
CA ARG A 36 -11.85 -37.94 35.29
C ARG A 36 -11.30 -39.08 36.15
N SER A 37 -10.08 -39.50 35.87
CA SER A 37 -9.25 -40.30 36.77
C SER A 37 -8.20 -39.42 37.43
N ARG A 38 -8.31 -39.33 38.76
CA ARG A 38 -7.30 -38.79 39.69
C ARG A 38 -6.46 -39.97 40.19
N PHE A 39 -5.13 -39.92 40.02
CA PHE A 39 -4.09 -40.58 40.82
C PHE A 39 -2.79 -39.88 40.47
N GLY A 40 -1.84 -39.50 41.27
CA GLY A 40 -1.59 -39.73 42.67
C GLY A 40 -0.13 -39.25 42.86
N LEU A 41 0.14 -38.55 43.93
CA LEU A 41 1.45 -38.03 44.32
C LEU A 41 2.52 -39.13 44.39
N GLY A 42 3.76 -38.79 43.94
CA GLY A 42 4.98 -39.53 44.27
C GLY A 42 6.19 -38.62 44.28
N LEU A 43 6.52 -38.10 45.49
CA LEU A 43 7.78 -37.48 45.81
C LEU A 43 8.88 -38.54 45.82
N ILE A 44 10.03 -38.30 45.17
CA ILE A 44 11.32 -38.79 45.65
C ILE A 44 12.37 -37.71 45.35
N ALA A 45 12.86 -37.13 46.45
CA ALA A 45 14.08 -36.35 46.49
C ALA A 45 15.25 -37.27 46.75
N LEU A 46 16.35 -37.12 46.06
CA LEU A 46 17.67 -37.52 46.58
C LEU A 46 18.75 -36.61 46.00
N ALA A 47 19.40 -35.93 46.92
CA ALA A 47 20.61 -35.16 46.74
C ALA A 47 21.85 -36.07 46.68
N ALA A 48 22.83 -35.64 45.90
CA ALA A 48 24.23 -35.95 46.21
C ALA A 48 25.17 -34.92 45.59
N ALA A 49 25.88 -34.30 46.45
CA ALA A 49 26.95 -33.31 46.25
C ALA A 49 28.29 -34.02 45.95
N GLY A 50 29.21 -33.28 45.37
CA GLY A 50 30.65 -33.58 45.34
C GLY A 50 31.24 -33.24 43.97
N SER A 51 32.28 -32.53 43.74
CA SER A 51 33.31 -31.83 44.50
C SER A 51 34.22 -31.16 43.48
N LEU A 52 34.74 -30.02 43.87
CA LEU A 52 35.77 -29.23 43.19
C LEU A 52 37.00 -30.06 42.77
N ALA A 53 37.58 -29.64 41.63
CA ALA A 53 39.02 -29.65 41.45
C ALA A 53 39.44 -28.49 40.54
N LEU A 54 40.08 -27.51 41.13
CA LEU A 54 40.92 -26.52 40.45
C LEU A 54 42.16 -27.18 39.90
N ALA A 55 42.48 -26.87 38.64
CA ALA A 55 43.86 -26.84 38.19
C ALA A 55 43.99 -25.80 37.09
N GLY A 56 44.56 -24.68 37.44
CA GLY A 56 45.01 -23.68 36.48
C GLY A 56 46.31 -24.12 35.85
N CYS A 57 46.52 -23.61 34.60
CA CYS A 57 47.85 -23.17 34.18
C CYS A 57 47.71 -22.33 32.92
N SER A 58 48.26 -21.16 33.02
CA SER A 58 48.47 -20.14 32.02
C SER A 58 49.20 -20.61 30.77
N SER A 59 48.77 -20.15 29.60
CA SER A 59 49.72 -19.73 28.55
C SER A 59 49.06 -18.66 27.66
N SER A 60 49.71 -17.56 27.63
CA SER A 60 49.52 -16.42 26.78
C SER A 60 49.51 -16.77 25.30
N GLY A 61 48.48 -16.34 24.60
CA GLY A 61 48.43 -16.31 23.16
C GLY A 61 47.31 -15.35 22.77
N GLY A 62 47.69 -14.11 22.48
CA GLY A 62 46.75 -13.08 22.03
C GLY A 62 46.13 -13.47 20.68
N GLY A 63 44.87 -13.32 20.66
CA GLY A 63 44.00 -13.34 19.51
C GLY A 63 42.71 -12.73 20.01
N SER A 64 42.67 -11.41 20.06
CA SER A 64 41.41 -10.67 20.14
C SER A 64 40.69 -10.95 18.82
N GLY A 65 39.92 -12.03 18.77
CA GLY A 65 38.79 -12.11 17.88
C GLY A 65 37.73 -11.23 18.51
N ASP A 66 37.75 -9.95 18.23
CA ASP A 66 36.51 -9.19 18.19
C ASP A 66 35.63 -9.93 17.18
N SER A 67 34.75 -10.77 17.68
CA SER A 67 33.50 -11.00 17.03
C SER A 67 32.80 -9.66 17.13
N ALA A 68 33.02 -8.79 16.14
CA ALA A 68 32.11 -7.71 15.85
C ALA A 68 30.75 -8.42 15.75
N SER A 69 29.93 -8.27 16.79
CA SER A 69 28.52 -8.56 16.67
C SER A 69 28.05 -7.58 15.61
N GLY A 70 27.86 -8.08 14.37
CA GLY A 70 27.46 -7.25 13.27
C GLY A 70 26.22 -6.44 13.69
N SER A 71 26.13 -5.22 13.20
CA SER A 71 25.00 -4.33 13.50
C SER A 71 23.77 -4.75 12.69
N ILE A 72 23.24 -5.94 13.00
CA ILE A 72 21.99 -6.44 12.39
C ILE A 72 20.81 -5.70 13.03
N ILE A 73 19.96 -5.10 12.20
CA ILE A 73 18.72 -4.44 12.62
C ILE A 73 17.60 -5.48 12.66
N THR A 74 16.92 -5.59 13.80
CA THR A 74 15.71 -6.41 13.93
C THR A 74 14.46 -5.55 13.72
N THR A 75 13.56 -5.99 12.83
CA THR A 75 12.30 -5.28 12.54
C THR A 75 11.15 -6.26 12.42
N ASN A 76 9.93 -5.78 12.60
CA ASN A 76 8.73 -6.58 12.34
C ASN A 76 8.45 -6.68 10.85
N GLY A 77 7.78 -7.75 10.46
CA GLY A 77 7.22 -7.98 9.14
C GLY A 77 6.08 -8.97 9.19
N SER A 78 5.57 -9.31 8.02
CA SER A 78 4.64 -10.42 7.82
C SER A 78 5.23 -11.39 6.81
N GLU A 79 4.88 -12.67 6.93
CA GLU A 79 5.25 -13.68 5.94
C GLU A 79 4.77 -13.23 4.55
N PRO A 80 5.64 -13.19 3.52
CA PRO A 80 5.23 -12.92 2.15
C PRO A 80 4.15 -13.88 1.67
N GLN A 81 3.12 -13.35 1.04
CA GLN A 81 2.00 -14.15 0.57
C GLN A 81 2.36 -15.07 -0.60
N ASN A 82 3.32 -14.64 -1.42
CA ASN A 82 3.80 -15.34 -2.61
C ASN A 82 5.33 -15.44 -2.58
N PRO A 83 5.95 -16.30 -3.43
CA PRO A 83 7.38 -16.23 -3.69
C PRO A 83 7.83 -14.81 -4.06
N LEU A 84 9.03 -14.42 -3.66
CA LEU A 84 9.58 -13.07 -3.81
C LEU A 84 9.94 -12.76 -5.27
N ILE A 85 8.92 -12.60 -6.09
CA ILE A 85 9.01 -12.24 -7.50
C ILE A 85 8.52 -10.79 -7.65
N PRO A 86 9.32 -9.85 -8.14
CA PRO A 86 8.98 -8.43 -8.21
C PRO A 86 7.63 -8.13 -8.86
N THR A 87 7.25 -8.83 -9.91
CA THR A 87 5.98 -8.65 -10.61
C THR A 87 4.80 -9.44 -10.00
N ASN A 88 5.05 -10.33 -9.02
CA ASN A 88 4.01 -11.14 -8.37
C ASN A 88 3.82 -10.85 -6.87
N THR A 89 4.48 -9.84 -6.36
CA THR A 89 4.38 -9.39 -4.97
C THR A 89 3.71 -8.02 -4.96
N ASN A 90 2.53 -7.93 -4.35
CA ASN A 90 1.71 -6.71 -4.28
C ASN A 90 1.23 -6.40 -2.85
N GLU A 91 1.88 -6.98 -1.83
CA GLU A 91 1.60 -6.78 -0.42
C GLU A 91 2.85 -6.27 0.32
N VAL A 92 2.62 -5.59 1.47
CA VAL A 92 3.66 -4.84 2.18
C VAL A 92 4.79 -5.73 2.70
N GLY A 93 4.48 -6.95 3.20
CA GLY A 93 5.48 -7.84 3.78
C GLY A 93 6.55 -8.28 2.79
N GLY A 94 6.12 -8.78 1.61
CA GLY A 94 7.03 -9.15 0.53
C GLY A 94 7.65 -7.92 -0.14
N GLY A 95 6.91 -6.82 -0.29
CA GLY A 95 7.41 -5.56 -0.86
C GLY A 95 8.62 -5.01 -0.11
N LYS A 96 8.59 -4.96 1.22
CA LYS A 96 9.73 -4.56 2.07
C LYS A 96 11.00 -5.38 1.80
N ILE A 97 10.84 -6.68 1.60
CA ILE A 97 11.96 -7.58 1.34
C ILE A 97 12.49 -7.33 -0.08
N LEU A 98 11.60 -7.21 -1.08
CA LEU A 98 12.01 -6.92 -2.45
C LEU A 98 12.77 -5.59 -2.56
N ASP A 99 12.31 -4.54 -1.91
CA ASP A 99 12.97 -3.21 -1.91
C ASP A 99 14.35 -3.25 -1.25
N ALA A 100 14.56 -4.17 -0.31
CA ALA A 100 15.85 -4.39 0.33
C ALA A 100 16.83 -5.17 -0.56
N ILE A 101 16.35 -6.23 -1.28
CA ILE A 101 17.22 -7.14 -2.03
C ILE A 101 17.34 -6.81 -3.51
N PHE A 102 16.53 -5.89 -4.05
CA PHE A 102 16.63 -5.40 -5.41
C PHE A 102 16.90 -3.89 -5.46
N ALA A 103 17.43 -3.46 -6.59
CA ALA A 103 17.55 -2.06 -6.98
C ALA A 103 16.92 -1.90 -8.36
N GLY A 104 16.04 -0.91 -8.49
CA GLY A 104 15.38 -0.53 -9.72
C GLY A 104 16.12 0.58 -10.47
N LEU A 105 15.48 1.16 -11.47
CA LEU A 105 15.97 2.34 -12.18
C LEU A 105 16.01 3.56 -11.25
N VAL A 106 14.99 3.67 -10.40
CA VAL A 106 14.74 4.77 -9.49
C VAL A 106 14.50 4.18 -8.08
N TYR A 107 14.80 4.94 -7.05
CA TYR A 107 14.39 4.69 -5.67
C TYR A 107 13.71 5.95 -5.12
N TYR A 108 13.04 5.84 -3.99
CA TYR A 108 12.40 6.96 -3.31
C TYR A 108 13.12 7.28 -2.01
N GLU A 109 13.38 8.57 -1.78
CA GLU A 109 13.80 9.09 -0.48
C GLU A 109 12.62 9.02 0.52
N ALA A 110 12.87 9.23 1.80
CA ALA A 110 11.83 9.16 2.82
C ALA A 110 10.64 10.10 2.56
N ASP A 111 10.89 11.25 1.97
CA ASP A 111 9.88 12.24 1.59
C ASP A 111 9.15 11.94 0.27
N GLY A 112 9.40 10.78 -0.35
CA GLY A 112 8.82 10.38 -1.64
C GLY A 112 9.54 10.97 -2.86
N THR A 113 10.62 11.73 -2.68
CA THR A 113 11.41 12.26 -3.80
C THR A 113 12.07 11.11 -4.58
N ALA A 114 11.74 11.01 -5.87
CA ALA A 114 12.33 10.00 -6.75
C ALA A 114 13.77 10.37 -7.14
N LYS A 115 14.68 9.43 -7.02
CA LYS A 115 16.10 9.55 -7.39
C LYS A 115 16.54 8.37 -8.24
N ASN A 116 17.47 8.61 -9.15
CA ASN A 116 18.06 7.53 -9.93
C ASN A 116 18.91 6.61 -9.05
N ASP A 117 18.73 5.28 -9.20
CA ASP A 117 19.61 4.24 -8.66
C ASP A 117 20.44 3.61 -9.80
N LEU A 118 19.83 2.72 -10.57
CA LEU A 118 20.48 2.12 -11.74
C LEU A 118 20.41 3.02 -12.98
N ALA A 119 19.41 3.90 -13.08
CA ALA A 119 19.31 4.82 -14.20
C ALA A 119 20.41 5.89 -14.16
N VAL A 120 21.10 6.08 -15.28
CA VAL A 120 21.93 7.25 -15.55
C VAL A 120 21.07 8.39 -16.06
N SER A 121 20.12 8.08 -16.96
CA SER A 121 19.14 9.03 -17.46
C SER A 121 17.84 8.31 -17.88
N ILE A 122 16.73 9.03 -17.77
CA ILE A 122 15.40 8.67 -18.27
C ILE A 122 14.92 9.88 -19.03
N GLU A 123 14.95 9.84 -20.35
CA GLU A 123 14.74 11.01 -21.22
C GLU A 123 13.54 10.82 -22.15
N THR A 124 12.77 11.86 -22.32
CA THR A 124 11.65 11.94 -23.26
C THR A 124 11.52 13.36 -23.82
N GLU A 125 10.94 13.49 -25.02
CA GLU A 125 10.55 14.79 -25.60
C GLU A 125 9.02 14.93 -25.70
N ASP A 126 8.26 13.84 -25.46
CA ASP A 126 6.82 13.77 -25.75
C ASP A 126 6.03 12.99 -24.68
N ALA A 127 6.66 12.59 -23.60
CA ALA A 127 6.08 11.73 -22.55
C ALA A 127 5.51 10.37 -23.05
N ILE A 128 5.84 9.98 -24.28
CA ILE A 128 5.45 8.72 -24.93
C ILE A 128 6.67 7.85 -25.18
N ASN A 129 7.71 8.44 -25.76
CA ASN A 129 8.92 7.73 -26.16
C ASN A 129 10.02 8.03 -25.14
N TYR A 130 10.37 7.05 -24.33
CA TYR A 130 11.40 7.16 -23.31
C TYR A 130 12.66 6.42 -23.75
N THR A 131 13.82 7.07 -23.56
CA THR A 131 15.14 6.44 -23.68
C THR A 131 15.74 6.33 -22.30
N ILE A 132 16.00 5.10 -21.86
CA ILE A 132 16.52 4.80 -20.53
C ILE A 132 17.95 4.29 -20.68
N LYS A 133 18.88 4.97 -20.01
CA LYS A 133 20.28 4.55 -19.93
C LYS A 133 20.60 4.13 -18.51
N ILE A 134 21.17 2.94 -18.34
CA ILE A 134 21.59 2.39 -17.05
C ILE A 134 23.12 2.44 -16.88
N ARG A 135 23.56 2.30 -15.63
CA ARG A 135 24.96 2.15 -15.25
C ARG A 135 25.52 0.84 -15.82
N ASP A 136 26.81 0.81 -16.10
CA ASP A 136 27.52 -0.34 -16.67
C ASP A 136 28.33 -1.15 -15.64
N ASP A 137 28.27 -0.75 -14.36
CA ASP A 137 29.03 -1.34 -13.25
C ASP A 137 28.18 -2.09 -12.22
N ALA A 138 26.86 -2.09 -12.39
CA ALA A 138 25.93 -2.78 -11.49
C ALA A 138 25.93 -4.31 -11.71
N LYS A 139 25.81 -5.06 -10.62
CA LYS A 139 25.82 -6.52 -10.64
C LYS A 139 24.71 -7.12 -9.79
N PHE A 140 24.24 -8.28 -10.20
CA PHE A 140 23.49 -9.17 -9.35
C PHE A 140 24.39 -9.85 -8.30
N THR A 141 23.80 -10.40 -7.25
CA THR A 141 24.52 -11.04 -6.14
C THR A 141 25.27 -12.32 -6.51
N ASP A 142 25.02 -12.86 -7.70
CA ASP A 142 25.78 -13.97 -8.29
C ASP A 142 27.01 -13.50 -9.09
N GLY A 143 27.21 -12.17 -9.18
CA GLY A 143 28.32 -11.52 -9.89
C GLY A 143 28.05 -11.24 -11.38
N THR A 144 26.89 -11.65 -11.92
CA THR A 144 26.49 -11.31 -13.29
C THR A 144 26.17 -9.83 -13.41
N GLN A 145 26.47 -9.23 -14.56
CA GLN A 145 26.23 -7.80 -14.80
C GLN A 145 24.74 -7.55 -15.04
N VAL A 146 24.22 -6.46 -14.44
CA VAL A 146 22.88 -5.95 -14.77
C VAL A 146 22.93 -5.24 -16.11
N LYS A 147 22.08 -5.62 -17.05
CA LYS A 147 21.99 -5.09 -18.41
C LYS A 147 20.59 -4.60 -18.73
N ALA A 148 20.47 -3.79 -19.76
CA ALA A 148 19.20 -3.32 -20.31
C ALA A 148 18.23 -4.49 -20.62
N GLU A 149 18.76 -5.60 -21.13
CA GLU A 149 17.95 -6.79 -21.42
C GLU A 149 17.30 -7.42 -20.17
N ASN A 150 17.90 -7.29 -18.98
CA ASN A 150 17.33 -7.81 -17.74
C ASN A 150 16.06 -7.08 -17.34
N PHE A 151 15.97 -5.77 -17.60
CA PHE A 151 14.73 -4.99 -17.45
C PHE A 151 13.69 -5.41 -18.48
N VAL A 152 14.06 -5.42 -19.76
CA VAL A 152 13.12 -5.72 -20.84
C VAL A 152 12.54 -7.13 -20.72
N LYS A 153 13.36 -8.14 -20.35
CA LYS A 153 12.88 -9.50 -20.09
C LYS A 153 11.94 -9.56 -18.89
N ALA A 154 12.30 -8.90 -17.77
CA ALA A 154 11.47 -8.87 -16.56
C ALA A 154 10.11 -8.21 -16.83
N TRP A 155 10.11 -7.07 -17.53
CA TRP A 155 8.87 -6.35 -17.85
C TRP A 155 7.99 -7.12 -18.84
N ASN A 156 8.57 -7.75 -19.85
CA ASN A 156 7.84 -8.65 -20.74
C ASN A 156 7.20 -9.82 -19.99
N TYR A 157 7.94 -10.43 -19.06
CA TYR A 157 7.40 -11.51 -18.22
C TYR A 157 6.24 -11.01 -17.34
N GLY A 158 6.40 -9.85 -16.70
CA GLY A 158 5.38 -9.25 -15.83
C GLY A 158 4.12 -8.83 -16.59
N ALA A 159 4.28 -8.37 -17.83
CA ALA A 159 3.20 -7.88 -18.68
C ALA A 159 2.41 -8.99 -19.37
N ASP A 160 3.03 -10.16 -19.62
CA ASP A 160 2.38 -11.22 -20.38
C ASP A 160 1.23 -11.85 -19.57
N ALA A 161 0.01 -11.73 -20.06
CA ALA A 161 -1.21 -12.30 -19.48
C ALA A 161 -1.10 -13.81 -19.19
N ALA A 162 -0.29 -14.55 -19.96
CA ALA A 162 -0.05 -15.98 -19.74
C ALA A 162 0.67 -16.29 -18.42
N ASN A 163 1.44 -15.33 -17.86
CA ASN A 163 2.17 -15.48 -16.62
C ASN A 163 1.36 -15.08 -15.38
N ALA A 164 0.16 -14.49 -15.57
CA ALA A 164 -0.79 -14.12 -14.51
C ALA A 164 -0.15 -13.37 -13.31
N GLN A 165 0.74 -12.42 -13.61
CA GLN A 165 1.45 -11.66 -12.58
C GLN A 165 0.53 -10.61 -11.94
N LEU A 166 0.52 -10.52 -10.60
CA LEU A 166 -0.39 -9.64 -9.85
C LEU A 166 -0.18 -8.15 -10.17
N SER A 167 1.05 -7.75 -10.46
CA SER A 167 1.43 -6.36 -10.76
C SER A 167 1.49 -6.07 -12.27
N SER A 168 0.86 -6.90 -13.12
CA SER A 168 0.88 -6.73 -14.58
C SER A 168 0.31 -5.38 -15.03
N TYR A 169 -0.63 -4.80 -14.29
CA TYR A 169 -1.26 -3.52 -14.59
C TYR A 169 -0.27 -2.33 -14.63
N PHE A 170 0.90 -2.43 -13.99
CA PHE A 170 1.93 -1.40 -14.09
C PHE A 170 2.51 -1.23 -15.50
N PHE A 171 2.30 -2.22 -16.37
CA PHE A 171 2.77 -2.21 -17.75
C PHE A 171 1.68 -1.82 -18.76
N GLU A 172 0.46 -1.51 -18.31
CA GLU A 172 -0.71 -1.28 -19.19
C GLU A 172 -0.53 -0.12 -20.18
N ASP A 173 0.27 0.88 -19.81
CA ASP A 173 0.57 2.01 -20.69
C ASP A 173 1.61 1.69 -21.77
N ILE A 174 2.33 0.55 -21.70
CA ILE A 174 3.33 0.19 -22.69
C ILE A 174 2.64 -0.31 -23.97
N GLU A 175 3.07 0.23 -25.10
CA GLU A 175 2.51 -0.13 -26.42
C GLU A 175 2.50 -1.65 -26.64
N GLY A 176 1.31 -2.18 -26.94
CA GLY A 176 1.07 -3.60 -27.19
C GLY A 176 0.66 -4.42 -25.98
N PHE A 177 0.52 -3.83 -24.79
CA PHE A 177 0.01 -4.53 -23.61
C PHE A 177 -1.42 -5.05 -23.83
N SER A 178 -1.73 -6.21 -23.23
CA SER A 178 -3.08 -6.80 -23.25
C SER A 178 -3.34 -7.56 -21.95
N TYR A 179 -4.50 -7.33 -21.35
CA TYR A 179 -4.99 -8.14 -20.21
C TYR A 179 -5.49 -9.53 -20.61
N ASP A 180 -5.93 -9.69 -21.85
CA ASP A 180 -6.64 -10.89 -22.31
C ASP A 180 -5.79 -11.82 -23.19
N GLU A 181 -4.80 -11.26 -23.89
CA GLU A 181 -3.98 -11.99 -24.86
C GLU A 181 -2.53 -12.09 -24.37
N SER A 182 -1.92 -13.27 -24.54
CA SER A 182 -0.50 -13.44 -24.29
C SER A 182 0.33 -12.64 -25.28
N VAL A 183 1.17 -11.74 -24.78
CA VAL A 183 2.12 -10.93 -25.54
C VAL A 183 3.52 -11.10 -24.92
N PRO A 184 4.26 -12.17 -25.28
CA PRO A 184 5.54 -12.48 -24.67
C PRO A 184 6.62 -11.41 -24.85
N GLU A 185 6.49 -10.57 -25.87
CA GLU A 185 7.39 -9.45 -26.18
C GLU A 185 6.55 -8.24 -26.57
N LEU A 186 6.50 -7.24 -25.70
CA LEU A 186 5.80 -5.98 -25.97
C LEU A 186 6.53 -5.20 -27.09
N PRO A 187 5.83 -4.79 -28.16
CA PRO A 187 6.44 -3.99 -29.23
C PRO A 187 6.96 -2.62 -28.75
N GLY A 188 6.43 -2.13 -27.63
CA GLY A 188 6.89 -0.90 -26.96
C GLY A 188 8.22 -1.02 -26.26
N LEU A 189 8.77 -2.21 -26.04
CA LEU A 189 10.06 -2.42 -25.37
C LEU A 189 11.14 -2.83 -26.35
N LYS A 190 12.31 -2.14 -26.35
CA LYS A 190 13.42 -2.46 -27.25
C LYS A 190 14.77 -2.25 -26.56
N VAL A 191 15.59 -3.30 -26.53
CA VAL A 191 17.01 -3.19 -26.17
C VAL A 191 17.77 -2.54 -27.33
N VAL A 192 18.52 -1.48 -27.01
CA VAL A 192 19.40 -0.78 -27.97
C VAL A 192 20.82 -1.33 -27.87
N ASP A 193 21.33 -1.44 -26.66
CA ASP A 193 22.62 -2.03 -26.30
C ASP A 193 22.62 -2.53 -24.85
N ASP A 194 23.75 -2.99 -24.32
CA ASP A 194 23.88 -3.55 -22.97
C ASP A 194 23.42 -2.56 -21.86
N THR A 195 23.45 -1.26 -22.12
CA THR A 195 23.16 -0.21 -21.13
C THR A 195 21.99 0.68 -21.51
N THR A 196 21.36 0.46 -22.66
CA THR A 196 20.33 1.35 -23.19
C THR A 196 19.14 0.55 -23.71
N PHE A 197 17.94 0.95 -23.30
CA PHE A 197 16.69 0.45 -23.88
C PHE A 197 15.69 1.59 -24.05
N THR A 198 14.68 1.37 -24.89
CA THR A 198 13.61 2.33 -25.10
C THR A 198 12.26 1.74 -24.70
N VAL A 199 11.40 2.63 -24.21
CA VAL A 199 10.01 2.33 -23.87
C VAL A 199 9.13 3.25 -24.70
N GLN A 200 8.19 2.68 -25.44
CA GLN A 200 7.14 3.41 -26.11
C GLN A 200 5.82 3.15 -25.37
N LEU A 201 5.18 4.21 -24.90
CA LEU A 201 3.86 4.17 -24.28
C LEU A 201 2.78 4.34 -25.34
N SER A 202 1.58 3.85 -25.07
CA SER A 202 0.39 4.00 -25.90
C SER A 202 -0.24 5.39 -25.77
N THR A 203 -0.05 6.05 -24.65
CA THR A 203 -0.50 7.40 -24.32
C THR A 203 0.59 8.15 -23.56
N PRO A 204 0.59 9.49 -23.54
CA PRO A 204 1.54 10.24 -22.73
C PRO A 204 1.39 9.93 -21.24
N ALA A 205 2.51 9.78 -20.51
CA ALA A 205 2.54 9.63 -19.07
C ALA A 205 3.79 10.31 -18.47
N SER A 206 3.65 11.58 -18.09
CA SER A 206 4.74 12.39 -17.49
C SER A 206 5.25 11.85 -16.16
N ASP A 207 4.41 11.09 -15.46
CA ASP A 207 4.74 10.44 -14.20
C ASP A 207 5.37 9.05 -14.38
N PHE A 208 5.55 8.56 -15.62
CA PHE A 208 6.18 7.27 -15.88
C PHE A 208 7.57 7.14 -15.22
N PRO A 209 8.46 8.16 -15.25
CA PRO A 209 9.76 8.06 -14.58
C PRO A 209 9.67 7.79 -13.07
N ILE A 210 8.71 8.36 -12.37
CA ILE A 210 8.57 8.11 -10.93
C ILE A 210 7.96 6.74 -10.64
N ARG A 211 7.15 6.17 -11.51
CA ARG A 211 6.63 4.80 -11.36
C ARG A 211 7.74 3.74 -11.38
N LEU A 212 8.87 4.03 -12.04
CA LEU A 212 10.00 3.10 -12.23
C LEU A 212 10.78 2.76 -10.94
N GLY A 213 10.41 3.37 -9.81
CA GLY A 213 10.88 3.00 -8.48
C GLY A 213 10.08 1.85 -7.84
N TYR A 214 8.89 1.51 -8.37
CA TYR A 214 8.08 0.42 -7.84
C TYR A 214 8.66 -0.95 -8.23
N SER A 215 8.52 -1.92 -7.32
CA SER A 215 9.15 -3.25 -7.46
C SER A 215 8.80 -3.98 -8.75
N ALA A 216 7.60 -3.79 -9.33
CA ALA A 216 7.24 -4.40 -10.60
C ALA A 216 8.24 -4.12 -11.74
N PHE A 217 8.95 -2.99 -11.67
CA PHE A 217 9.93 -2.58 -12.68
C PHE A 217 11.37 -3.02 -12.40
N TYR A 218 11.62 -3.85 -11.38
CA TYR A 218 12.96 -4.33 -11.05
C TYR A 218 13.50 -5.31 -12.09
N PRO A 219 14.83 -5.32 -12.34
CA PRO A 219 15.47 -6.22 -13.28
C PRO A 219 15.57 -7.63 -12.69
N LEU A 220 15.55 -8.63 -13.55
CA LEU A 220 15.76 -10.04 -13.17
C LEU A 220 16.96 -10.63 -13.91
N PRO A 221 17.82 -11.44 -13.24
CA PRO A 221 18.87 -12.18 -13.90
C PRO A 221 18.30 -13.28 -14.80
N ASP A 222 19.03 -13.69 -15.82
CA ASP A 222 18.57 -14.71 -16.78
C ASP A 222 18.15 -16.03 -16.14
N VAL A 223 18.80 -16.42 -15.05
CA VAL A 223 18.47 -17.64 -14.30
C VAL A 223 17.06 -17.64 -13.72
N ALA A 224 16.47 -16.49 -13.45
CA ALA A 224 15.10 -16.38 -12.96
C ALA A 224 14.09 -17.00 -13.92
N PHE A 225 14.32 -16.91 -15.22
CA PHE A 225 13.41 -17.39 -16.26
C PHE A 225 13.53 -18.90 -16.51
N GLU A 226 14.48 -19.60 -15.88
CA GLU A 226 14.59 -21.06 -15.95
C GLU A 226 13.53 -21.73 -15.06
N ASP A 227 13.29 -21.20 -13.84
CA ASP A 227 12.25 -21.63 -12.92
C ASP A 227 11.92 -20.45 -11.98
N MET A 228 10.92 -19.67 -12.35
CA MET A 228 10.54 -18.45 -11.65
C MET A 228 10.05 -18.71 -10.22
N GLU A 229 9.31 -19.81 -10.00
CA GLU A 229 8.80 -20.16 -8.68
C GLU A 229 9.94 -20.54 -7.72
N ALA A 230 10.88 -21.38 -8.18
CA ALA A 230 12.06 -21.74 -7.41
C ALA A 230 12.98 -20.51 -7.17
N PHE A 231 13.13 -19.64 -8.16
CA PHE A 231 13.84 -18.37 -8.02
C PHE A 231 13.26 -17.50 -6.91
N GLY A 232 11.92 -17.36 -6.86
CA GLY A 232 11.23 -16.55 -5.86
C GLY A 232 11.40 -17.03 -4.41
N GLN A 233 11.86 -18.28 -4.19
CA GLN A 233 12.17 -18.79 -2.85
C GLN A 233 13.55 -18.35 -2.33
N ASN A 234 14.48 -18.02 -3.22
CA ASN A 234 15.80 -17.52 -2.88
C ASN A 234 16.33 -16.61 -3.99
N PRO A 235 15.76 -15.39 -4.16
CA PRO A 235 16.09 -14.53 -5.26
C PRO A 235 17.56 -14.07 -5.30
N ILE A 236 18.11 -14.06 -6.51
CA ILE A 236 19.37 -13.40 -6.82
C ILE A 236 19.05 -11.96 -7.19
N GLY A 237 19.17 -11.06 -6.20
CA GLY A 237 18.90 -9.65 -6.36
C GLY A 237 20.13 -8.83 -6.73
N ASN A 238 19.97 -7.51 -6.70
CA ASN A 238 21.03 -6.52 -6.98
C ASN A 238 20.94 -5.32 -6.03
N GLY A 239 20.19 -5.44 -4.94
CA GLY A 239 19.91 -4.36 -3.99
C GLY A 239 20.97 -4.17 -2.92
N VAL A 240 20.64 -3.32 -1.95
CA VAL A 240 21.49 -2.95 -0.80
C VAL A 240 21.79 -4.16 0.09
N TYR A 241 20.84 -5.07 0.19
CA TYR A 241 20.96 -6.32 0.93
C TYR A 241 20.77 -7.52 0.02
N LYS A 242 21.07 -8.70 0.53
CA LYS A 242 20.82 -9.99 -0.08
C LYS A 242 20.39 -11.00 0.99
N ILE A 243 19.70 -12.06 0.59
CA ILE A 243 19.35 -13.16 1.48
C ILE A 243 20.63 -13.78 2.04
N ALA A 244 20.68 -13.96 3.36
CA ALA A 244 21.91 -14.34 4.06
C ALA A 244 22.42 -15.74 3.70
N SER A 245 21.52 -16.68 3.41
CA SER A 245 21.82 -18.06 2.99
C SER A 245 20.56 -18.74 2.43
N ASP A 246 20.72 -19.91 1.81
CA ASP A 246 19.60 -20.73 1.29
C ASP A 246 18.55 -21.12 2.35
N THR A 247 18.85 -20.96 3.63
CA THR A 247 17.94 -21.27 4.76
C THR A 247 17.59 -20.04 5.59
N ALA A 248 17.91 -18.84 5.11
CA ALA A 248 17.68 -17.60 5.85
C ALA A 248 16.22 -17.18 5.86
N TRP A 249 15.40 -17.66 4.94
CA TRP A 249 13.95 -17.52 5.00
C TRP A 249 13.38 -18.73 5.77
N GLU A 250 13.11 -18.52 7.05
CA GLU A 250 12.41 -19.44 7.91
C GLU A 250 10.92 -19.10 7.88
N HIS A 251 10.15 -19.79 7.03
CA HIS A 251 8.74 -19.52 6.82
C HIS A 251 7.96 -19.41 8.13
N ASP A 252 7.05 -18.44 8.22
CA ASP A 252 6.24 -18.08 9.39
C ASP A 252 7.06 -17.65 10.63
N VAL A 253 8.38 -17.43 10.50
CA VAL A 253 9.28 -17.05 11.60
C VAL A 253 10.01 -15.75 11.29
N LYS A 254 10.85 -15.75 10.26
CA LYS A 254 11.67 -14.58 9.89
C LYS A 254 12.35 -14.76 8.54
N ILE A 255 12.91 -13.68 8.03
CA ILE A 255 13.92 -13.71 6.97
C ILE A 255 15.13 -12.86 7.37
N ASP A 256 16.33 -13.45 7.23
CA ASP A 256 17.59 -12.77 7.52
C ASP A 256 18.26 -12.30 6.23
N LEU A 257 18.60 -11.03 6.19
CA LEU A 257 19.30 -10.37 5.09
C LEU A 257 20.66 -9.87 5.58
N VAL A 258 21.66 -9.89 4.71
CA VAL A 258 22.98 -9.32 4.97
C VAL A 258 23.31 -8.24 3.95
N LYS A 259 24.16 -7.30 4.32
CA LYS A 259 24.67 -6.27 3.41
C LYS A 259 25.22 -6.89 2.14
N ASN A 260 24.88 -6.33 1.01
CA ASN A 260 25.39 -6.74 -0.29
C ASN A 260 26.64 -5.91 -0.66
N GLU A 261 27.82 -6.46 -0.50
CA GLU A 261 29.09 -5.79 -0.78
C GLU A 261 29.30 -5.47 -2.27
N GLU A 262 28.54 -6.08 -3.17
CA GLU A 262 28.58 -5.79 -4.62
C GLU A 262 27.68 -4.62 -5.02
N TYR A 263 26.77 -4.18 -4.11
CA TYR A 263 25.96 -2.99 -4.37
C TYR A 263 26.80 -1.73 -4.32
N ASN A 264 26.80 -0.97 -5.40
CA ASN A 264 27.57 0.26 -5.56
C ASN A 264 26.69 1.47 -5.95
N GLY A 265 25.39 1.38 -5.66
CA GLY A 265 24.42 2.44 -5.89
C GLY A 265 24.46 3.52 -4.79
N PRO A 266 23.49 4.48 -4.83
CA PRO A 266 23.46 5.63 -3.91
C PRO A 266 23.00 5.28 -2.49
N ARG A 267 22.34 4.13 -2.28
CA ARG A 267 21.78 3.70 -0.98
C ARG A 267 22.80 2.89 -0.19
N GLU A 268 23.76 3.52 0.43
CA GLU A 268 24.82 2.83 1.18
C GLU A 268 24.33 2.36 2.56
N ALA A 269 24.33 1.04 2.82
CA ALA A 269 23.95 0.49 4.11
C ALA A 269 24.90 0.91 5.24
N GLN A 270 24.32 1.48 6.31
CA GLN A 270 25.02 1.89 7.53
C GLN A 270 25.00 0.79 8.60
N ASN A 271 24.46 -0.38 8.29
CA ASN A 271 24.39 -1.59 9.13
C ASN A 271 24.81 -2.82 8.32
N ASP A 272 24.95 -3.97 8.98
CA ASP A 272 25.45 -5.20 8.37
C ASP A 272 24.34 -6.09 7.82
N GLY A 273 23.06 -5.76 8.10
CA GLY A 273 21.92 -6.54 7.62
C GLY A 273 20.64 -6.31 8.41
N LEU A 274 19.60 -7.05 8.01
CA LEU A 274 18.27 -7.00 8.59
C LEU A 274 17.84 -8.40 9.04
N SER A 275 17.13 -8.49 10.16
CA SER A 275 16.35 -9.67 10.56
C SER A 275 14.88 -9.24 10.64
N ILE A 276 14.09 -9.63 9.64
CA ILE A 276 12.66 -9.28 9.54
C ILE A 276 11.88 -10.41 10.19
N VAL A 277 11.30 -10.14 11.36
CA VAL A 277 10.61 -11.13 12.21
C VAL A 277 9.11 -11.12 11.93
N PHE A 278 8.53 -12.28 11.66
CA PHE A 278 7.10 -12.43 11.37
C PHE A 278 6.34 -12.68 12.66
N TYR A 279 5.82 -11.60 13.25
CA TYR A 279 5.09 -11.67 14.51
C TYR A 279 3.65 -12.14 14.31
N ALA A 280 3.19 -13.02 15.19
CA ALA A 280 1.78 -13.46 15.21
C ALA A 280 0.80 -12.35 15.66
N SER A 281 1.30 -11.31 16.36
CA SER A 281 0.52 -10.13 16.75
C SER A 281 1.42 -8.92 16.96
N LEU A 282 0.88 -7.73 16.70
CA LEU A 282 1.58 -6.46 16.94
C LEU A 282 1.82 -6.23 18.45
N ASP A 283 0.96 -6.75 19.35
CA ASP A 283 1.19 -6.67 20.80
C ASP A 283 2.49 -7.37 21.23
N ALA A 284 2.81 -8.51 20.60
CA ALA A 284 4.06 -9.21 20.87
C ALA A 284 5.26 -8.41 20.35
N ALA A 285 5.17 -7.86 19.13
CA ALA A 285 6.21 -7.03 18.54
C ALA A 285 6.45 -5.75 19.37
N TYR A 286 5.40 -5.09 19.84
CA TYR A 286 5.49 -3.91 20.68
C TYR A 286 6.11 -4.23 22.04
N SER A 287 5.74 -5.36 22.64
CA SER A 287 6.37 -5.83 23.90
C SER A 287 7.87 -6.09 23.72
N ASP A 288 8.28 -6.64 22.59
CA ASP A 288 9.69 -6.89 22.25
C ASP A 288 10.44 -5.57 21.97
N LEU A 289 9.81 -4.59 21.35
CA LEU A 289 10.37 -3.24 21.18
C LEU A 289 10.66 -2.59 22.55
N LEU A 290 9.67 -2.59 23.44
CA LEU A 290 9.81 -2.03 24.80
C LEU A 290 10.82 -2.83 25.65
N GLY A 291 10.95 -4.13 25.39
CA GLY A 291 11.91 -5.03 26.03
C GLY A 291 13.33 -4.95 25.48
N GLY A 292 13.56 -4.22 24.39
CA GLY A 292 14.85 -4.12 23.70
C GLY A 292 15.24 -5.36 22.90
N ASN A 293 14.27 -6.21 22.52
CA ASN A 293 14.44 -7.40 21.67
C ASN A 293 14.12 -7.14 20.20
N LEU A 294 13.45 -6.03 19.90
CA LEU A 294 13.14 -5.53 18.56
C LEU A 294 13.71 -4.13 18.42
N ASP A 295 14.37 -3.81 17.30
CA ASP A 295 14.98 -2.52 17.08
C ASP A 295 14.02 -1.51 16.45
N VAL A 296 13.17 -1.93 15.51
CA VAL A 296 12.23 -1.06 14.80
C VAL A 296 10.87 -1.74 14.69
N LEU A 297 9.81 -0.98 14.96
CA LEU A 297 8.41 -1.40 14.80
C LEU A 297 7.68 -0.38 13.93
N ASP A 298 7.10 -0.81 12.83
CA ASP A 298 6.45 0.09 11.86
C ASP A 298 4.93 0.18 11.99
N ALA A 299 4.36 -0.52 12.95
CA ALA A 299 2.94 -0.44 13.27
C ALA A 299 2.69 -0.65 14.76
N ILE A 300 2.12 0.33 15.43
CA ILE A 300 1.71 0.25 16.84
C ILE A 300 0.38 -0.50 16.95
N PRO A 301 0.21 -1.46 17.87
CA PRO A 301 -1.07 -2.10 18.09
C PRO A 301 -2.14 -1.12 18.57
N ASP A 302 -3.38 -1.29 18.12
CA ASP A 302 -4.50 -0.38 18.44
C ASP A 302 -4.66 -0.09 19.92
N ALA A 303 -4.44 -1.11 20.78
CA ALA A 303 -4.53 -0.95 22.23
C ALA A 303 -3.47 -0.02 22.83
N SER A 304 -2.40 0.29 22.11
CA SER A 304 -1.28 1.12 22.57
C SER A 304 -1.20 2.48 21.88
N LEU A 305 -2.11 2.79 20.93
CA LEU A 305 -2.09 4.07 20.20
C LEU A 305 -2.16 5.28 21.13
N GLY A 306 -2.94 5.20 22.22
CA GLY A 306 -3.07 6.27 23.21
C GLY A 306 -1.86 6.43 24.15
N THR A 307 -0.89 5.50 24.16
CA THR A 307 0.23 5.53 25.13
C THR A 307 1.62 5.46 24.50
N PHE A 308 1.75 4.99 23.26
CA PHE A 308 3.06 4.71 22.66
C PHE A 308 4.00 5.93 22.60
N VAL A 309 3.44 7.13 22.43
CA VAL A 309 4.23 8.37 22.45
C VAL A 309 4.83 8.64 23.83
N GLU A 310 4.09 8.33 24.92
CA GLU A 310 4.62 8.42 26.30
C GLU A 310 5.64 7.31 26.57
N ASP A 311 5.36 6.08 26.12
CA ASP A 311 6.21 4.90 26.35
C ASP A 311 7.56 5.02 25.62
N LEU A 312 7.57 5.55 24.41
CA LEU A 312 8.77 5.64 23.57
C LEU A 312 9.47 7.01 23.61
N GLY A 313 8.74 8.09 23.98
CA GLY A 313 9.28 9.45 23.99
C GLY A 313 9.75 9.88 22.59
N ASP A 314 10.98 10.39 22.48
CA ASP A 314 11.57 10.84 21.19
C ASP A 314 11.79 9.71 20.17
N ARG A 315 11.54 8.47 20.56
CA ARG A 315 11.63 7.28 19.69
C ARG A 315 10.28 6.88 19.07
N ALA A 316 9.21 7.57 19.46
CA ALA A 316 7.90 7.39 18.81
C ALA A 316 7.87 8.11 17.47
N VAL A 317 7.26 7.47 16.47
CA VAL A 317 7.03 8.05 15.16
C VAL A 317 5.53 8.15 14.93
N ASN A 318 5.05 9.35 14.63
CA ASN A 318 3.65 9.63 14.30
C ASN A 318 3.64 10.76 13.26
N GLN A 319 3.61 10.39 11.98
CA GLN A 319 3.67 11.33 10.85
C GLN A 319 2.79 10.86 9.70
N PRO A 320 2.26 11.77 8.84
CA PRO A 320 1.48 11.40 7.68
C PRO A 320 2.21 10.41 6.76
N ALA A 321 1.44 9.52 6.15
CA ALA A 321 1.87 8.62 5.08
C ALA A 321 1.00 8.83 3.83
N ALA A 322 1.38 8.22 2.71
CA ALA A 322 0.64 8.30 1.46
C ALA A 322 -0.62 7.41 1.47
N ILE A 323 -1.43 7.55 2.51
CA ILE A 323 -2.68 6.81 2.69
C ILE A 323 -3.81 7.81 2.96
N PHE A 324 -4.76 7.84 2.04
CA PHE A 324 -5.88 8.76 2.03
C PHE A 324 -7.19 8.04 2.39
N GLN A 325 -7.97 8.59 3.30
CA GLN A 325 -9.28 8.09 3.69
C GLN A 325 -10.36 9.11 3.34
N SER A 326 -11.44 8.61 2.75
CA SER A 326 -12.62 9.39 2.36
C SER A 326 -13.89 8.56 2.46
N PHE A 327 -15.03 9.15 2.13
CA PHE A 327 -16.22 8.44 1.69
C PHE A 327 -16.74 9.03 0.38
N THR A 328 -17.28 8.17 -0.48
CA THR A 328 -17.81 8.54 -1.79
C THR A 328 -19.32 8.60 -1.75
N ILE A 329 -19.91 9.62 -2.40
CA ILE A 329 -21.36 9.74 -2.59
C ILE A 329 -21.63 9.65 -4.09
N PRO A 330 -22.17 8.52 -4.61
CA PRO A 330 -22.52 8.44 -6.03
C PRO A 330 -23.56 9.49 -6.45
N GLU A 331 -23.28 10.23 -7.52
CA GLU A 331 -24.18 11.28 -8.00
C GLU A 331 -25.54 10.77 -8.49
N ARG A 332 -25.66 9.47 -8.77
CA ARG A 332 -26.91 8.82 -9.15
C ARG A 332 -27.93 8.70 -8.00
N LEU A 333 -27.48 8.89 -6.77
CA LEU A 333 -28.37 8.84 -5.60
C LEU A 333 -29.30 10.07 -5.58
N GLU A 334 -30.51 9.88 -5.07
CA GLU A 334 -31.47 10.96 -4.88
C GLU A 334 -30.85 12.06 -4.01
N HIS A 335 -31.08 13.33 -4.36
CA HIS A 335 -30.52 14.53 -3.72
C HIS A 335 -29.01 14.79 -3.95
N PHE A 336 -28.28 13.96 -4.71
CA PHE A 336 -26.84 14.11 -4.86
C PHE A 336 -26.38 14.43 -6.30
N SER A 337 -27.31 14.75 -7.20
CA SER A 337 -26.99 15.17 -8.57
C SER A 337 -27.11 16.69 -8.77
N GLY A 338 -26.36 17.21 -9.74
CA GLY A 338 -26.43 18.63 -10.16
C GLY A 338 -26.13 19.62 -9.04
N GLU A 339 -26.75 20.81 -9.10
CA GLU A 339 -26.52 21.91 -8.14
C GLU A 339 -26.96 21.55 -6.71
N GLU A 340 -28.10 20.87 -6.55
CA GLU A 340 -28.53 20.37 -5.25
C GLU A 340 -27.48 19.45 -4.63
N GLY A 341 -26.99 18.47 -5.43
CA GLY A 341 -26.00 17.50 -4.95
C GLY A 341 -24.69 18.14 -4.55
N LYS A 342 -24.23 19.14 -5.30
CA LYS A 342 -23.03 19.91 -4.98
C LYS A 342 -23.16 20.64 -3.63
N LEU A 343 -24.25 21.38 -3.42
CA LEU A 343 -24.52 22.05 -2.15
C LEU A 343 -24.57 21.08 -0.97
N ARG A 344 -25.22 19.91 -1.15
CA ARG A 344 -25.31 18.89 -0.09
C ARG A 344 -23.95 18.27 0.23
N ARG A 345 -23.13 17.93 -0.77
CA ARG A 345 -21.78 17.38 -0.52
C ARG A 345 -20.90 18.37 0.22
N GLN A 346 -20.95 19.66 -0.15
CA GLN A 346 -20.22 20.71 0.55
C GLN A 346 -20.73 20.89 1.99
N ALA A 347 -22.04 20.92 2.22
CA ALA A 347 -22.63 21.01 3.55
C ALA A 347 -22.24 19.81 4.45
N LEU A 348 -22.28 18.60 3.91
CA LEU A 348 -21.83 17.39 4.61
C LEU A 348 -20.36 17.49 4.98
N SER A 349 -19.49 17.89 4.07
CA SER A 349 -18.06 18.05 4.33
C SER A 349 -17.77 19.06 5.44
N MET A 350 -18.40 20.25 5.37
CA MET A 350 -18.21 21.33 6.36
C MET A 350 -18.88 21.02 7.73
N SER A 351 -19.72 19.99 7.80
CA SER A 351 -20.35 19.53 9.06
C SER A 351 -19.48 18.54 9.85
N ILE A 352 -18.31 18.13 9.33
CA ILE A 352 -17.44 17.11 9.94
C ILE A 352 -16.26 17.80 10.64
N ASP A 353 -16.18 17.65 11.97
CA ASP A 353 -15.01 18.07 12.74
C ASP A 353 -13.91 17.01 12.65
N ARG A 354 -13.09 17.14 11.60
CA ARG A 354 -12.00 16.20 11.31
C ARG A 354 -10.95 16.20 12.41
N ALA A 355 -10.66 17.38 12.98
CA ALA A 355 -9.66 17.53 14.02
C ALA A 355 -10.09 16.81 15.31
N GLU A 356 -11.35 16.99 15.75
CA GLU A 356 -11.89 16.30 16.92
C GLU A 356 -11.92 14.79 16.69
N ILE A 357 -12.32 14.34 15.50
CA ILE A 357 -12.40 12.90 15.20
C ILE A 357 -11.00 12.26 15.17
N THR A 358 -10.02 12.91 14.54
CA THR A 358 -8.64 12.37 14.49
C THR A 358 -7.97 12.34 15.87
N ASP A 359 -8.30 13.29 16.73
CA ASP A 359 -7.81 13.32 18.11
C ASP A 359 -8.49 12.24 18.99
N VAL A 360 -9.84 12.20 18.98
CA VAL A 360 -10.61 11.38 19.94
C VAL A 360 -10.71 9.91 19.53
N ILE A 361 -10.83 9.62 18.22
CA ILE A 361 -11.01 8.24 17.72
C ILE A 361 -9.68 7.57 17.39
N PHE A 362 -8.70 8.34 16.97
CA PHE A 362 -7.41 7.81 16.49
C PHE A 362 -6.21 8.25 17.34
N ASP A 363 -6.45 8.86 18.50
CA ASP A 363 -5.38 9.33 19.40
C ASP A 363 -4.30 10.14 18.66
N GLY A 364 -4.70 10.97 17.68
CA GLY A 364 -3.79 11.79 16.88
C GLY A 364 -2.94 11.02 15.84
N THR A 365 -3.25 9.74 15.57
CA THR A 365 -2.54 8.94 14.54
C THR A 365 -3.13 9.08 13.15
N ARG A 366 -3.88 10.14 12.91
CA ARG A 366 -4.39 10.57 11.61
C ARG A 366 -4.25 12.07 11.49
N THR A 367 -3.96 12.55 10.30
CA THR A 367 -3.86 13.98 10.00
C THR A 367 -5.10 14.41 9.21
N PRO A 368 -5.87 15.43 9.64
CA PRO A 368 -7.01 15.93 8.87
C PRO A 368 -6.63 16.24 7.43
N ALA A 369 -7.44 15.77 6.47
CA ALA A 369 -7.18 16.02 5.05
C ALA A 369 -7.45 17.47 4.66
N SER A 370 -6.57 18.04 3.85
CA SER A 370 -6.69 19.35 3.22
C SER A 370 -6.84 19.28 1.69
N ASP A 371 -6.69 18.07 1.12
CA ASP A 371 -6.84 17.81 -0.31
C ASP A 371 -7.22 16.34 -0.58
N PHE A 372 -7.15 15.94 -1.86
CA PHE A 372 -7.47 14.59 -2.34
C PHE A 372 -6.24 13.67 -2.47
N THR A 373 -5.07 14.09 -1.98
CA THR A 373 -3.82 13.34 -2.13
C THR A 373 -3.18 13.04 -0.75
N SER A 374 -1.94 13.43 -0.53
CA SER A 374 -1.28 13.34 0.78
C SER A 374 -0.09 14.31 0.86
N PRO A 375 0.19 14.90 2.04
CA PRO A 375 1.28 15.86 2.22
C PRO A 375 2.68 15.29 2.00
N VAL A 376 2.83 13.96 1.93
CA VAL A 376 4.12 13.29 1.67
C VAL A 376 4.35 12.97 0.18
N ILE A 377 3.48 13.49 -0.70
CA ILE A 377 3.59 13.28 -2.15
C ILE A 377 4.24 14.50 -2.80
N ALA A 378 5.25 14.27 -3.64
CA ALA A 378 5.89 15.34 -4.40
C ALA A 378 4.86 16.13 -5.25
N GLY A 379 4.87 17.46 -5.11
CA GLY A 379 3.89 18.34 -5.75
C GLY A 379 2.63 18.61 -4.92
N TRP A 380 2.52 18.08 -3.70
CA TRP A 380 1.45 18.48 -2.78
C TRP A 380 1.52 19.97 -2.47
N SER A 381 0.35 20.58 -2.22
CA SER A 381 0.23 22.00 -1.88
C SER A 381 -0.76 22.21 -0.74
N ASP A 382 -0.38 23.05 0.23
CA ASP A 382 -1.23 23.50 1.34
C ASP A 382 -2.10 24.72 1.01
N SER A 383 -2.06 25.17 -0.25
CA SER A 383 -2.67 26.44 -0.70
C SER A 383 -3.53 26.27 -1.95
N LEU A 384 -4.21 25.13 -2.08
CA LEU A 384 -5.16 24.91 -3.17
C LEU A 384 -6.42 25.77 -2.99
N ASP A 385 -6.95 26.28 -4.09
CA ASP A 385 -8.23 26.98 -4.08
C ASP A 385 -9.38 26.01 -3.74
N GLY A 386 -10.23 26.38 -2.77
CA GLY A 386 -11.40 25.58 -2.37
C GLY A 386 -11.19 24.69 -1.15
N THR A 387 -10.02 24.70 -0.51
CA THR A 387 -9.74 23.88 0.69
C THR A 387 -10.65 24.20 1.87
N GLU A 388 -11.23 25.39 1.94
CA GLU A 388 -12.17 25.79 2.98
C GLU A 388 -13.40 24.86 3.08
N VAL A 389 -13.74 24.14 2.04
CA VAL A 389 -14.83 23.15 2.04
C VAL A 389 -14.54 21.93 2.94
N LEU A 390 -13.27 21.72 3.31
CA LEU A 390 -12.85 20.66 4.23
C LEU A 390 -12.74 21.13 5.68
N GLU A 391 -12.88 22.44 5.94
CA GLU A 391 -12.88 23.00 7.28
C GLU A 391 -14.22 22.77 7.98
N PHE A 392 -14.19 22.49 9.27
CA PHE A 392 -15.40 22.39 10.09
C PHE A 392 -16.04 23.77 10.24
N ASN A 393 -17.18 23.98 9.63
CA ASN A 393 -17.92 25.25 9.67
C ASN A 393 -19.44 24.98 9.76
N PRO A 394 -19.98 24.76 10.97
CA PRO A 394 -21.39 24.42 11.16
C PRO A 394 -22.37 25.45 10.59
N GLU A 395 -22.03 26.73 10.70
CA GLU A 395 -22.92 27.83 10.22
C GLU A 395 -23.03 27.77 8.69
N LYS A 396 -21.89 27.63 7.99
CA LYS A 396 -21.89 27.56 6.52
C LYS A 396 -22.51 26.25 6.03
N ALA A 397 -22.25 25.13 6.73
CA ALA A 397 -22.88 23.84 6.44
C ALA A 397 -24.42 23.94 6.47
N GLN A 398 -24.98 24.58 7.51
CA GLN A 398 -26.43 24.78 7.63
C GLN A 398 -26.98 25.72 6.55
N GLU A 399 -26.25 26.77 6.17
CA GLU A 399 -26.62 27.67 5.07
C GLU A 399 -26.73 26.88 3.75
N LEU A 400 -25.68 26.16 3.37
CA LEU A 400 -25.63 25.37 2.13
C LEU A 400 -26.72 24.28 2.11
N TRP A 401 -26.96 23.64 3.26
CA TRP A 401 -28.03 22.65 3.39
C TRP A 401 -29.41 23.25 3.16
N ALA A 402 -29.65 24.44 3.70
CA ALA A 402 -30.92 25.16 3.50
C ALA A 402 -31.09 25.63 2.04
N GLU A 403 -30.00 26.04 1.36
CA GLU A 403 -30.03 26.35 -0.07
C GLU A 403 -30.39 25.12 -0.90
N ALA A 404 -29.81 23.95 -0.58
CA ALA A 404 -30.16 22.67 -1.23
C ALA A 404 -31.64 22.30 -0.97
N ASP A 405 -32.14 22.45 0.26
CA ASP A 405 -33.54 22.21 0.61
C ASP A 405 -34.51 23.13 -0.14
N ALA A 406 -34.08 24.34 -0.54
CA ALA A 406 -34.88 25.23 -1.38
C ALA A 406 -35.01 24.70 -2.83
N ILE A 407 -34.09 23.86 -3.29
CA ILE A 407 -34.18 23.18 -4.59
C ILE A 407 -35.07 21.96 -4.44
N SER A 408 -34.76 21.07 -3.49
CA SER A 408 -35.53 19.87 -3.18
C SER A 408 -35.41 19.54 -1.68
N PRO A 409 -36.52 19.52 -0.91
CA PRO A 409 -36.46 19.26 0.53
C PRO A 409 -35.90 17.87 0.84
N TRP A 410 -34.95 17.81 1.77
CA TRP A 410 -34.39 16.55 2.22
C TRP A 410 -35.42 15.63 2.88
N SER A 411 -35.30 14.36 2.61
CA SER A 411 -36.05 13.30 3.31
C SER A 411 -35.21 12.03 3.44
N GLY A 412 -35.38 11.30 4.52
CA GLY A 412 -34.68 10.05 4.78
C GLY A 412 -33.47 10.19 5.70
N THR A 413 -32.62 9.19 5.70
CA THR A 413 -31.40 9.09 6.52
C THR A 413 -30.17 9.17 5.61
N PHE A 414 -29.17 9.94 5.99
CA PHE A 414 -27.86 9.88 5.34
C PHE A 414 -27.07 8.69 5.90
N GLU A 415 -26.67 7.76 5.05
CA GLU A 415 -25.97 6.55 5.46
C GLU A 415 -24.57 6.45 4.81
N ILE A 416 -23.58 6.01 5.61
CA ILE A 416 -22.24 5.67 5.13
C ILE A 416 -22.05 4.17 5.29
N ALA A 417 -22.01 3.44 4.18
CA ALA A 417 -21.73 2.00 4.18
C ALA A 417 -20.24 1.75 4.47
N TYR A 418 -19.98 0.73 5.28
CA TYR A 418 -18.62 0.30 5.63
C TYR A 418 -18.57 -1.21 5.88
N ASN A 419 -17.39 -1.82 5.73
CA ASN A 419 -17.17 -3.21 6.07
C ASN A 419 -16.84 -3.37 7.56
N GLY A 420 -17.53 -4.29 8.23
CA GLY A 420 -17.40 -4.54 9.67
C GLY A 420 -16.08 -5.20 10.07
N ASP A 421 -15.42 -5.89 9.14
CA ASP A 421 -14.13 -6.54 9.33
C ASP A 421 -12.91 -5.60 9.22
N GLY A 422 -13.12 -4.31 8.89
CA GLY A 422 -12.05 -3.32 8.66
C GLY A 422 -11.87 -2.26 9.76
N GLY A 423 -12.51 -2.41 10.93
CA GLY A 423 -12.36 -1.46 12.05
C GLY A 423 -12.99 -0.06 11.81
N HIS A 424 -13.91 0.07 10.85
CA HIS A 424 -14.43 1.38 10.42
C HIS A 424 -15.57 1.93 11.26
N GLN A 425 -16.21 1.12 12.13
CA GLN A 425 -17.42 1.51 12.84
C GLN A 425 -17.24 2.79 13.67
N ALA A 426 -16.18 2.87 14.46
CA ALA A 426 -15.99 3.98 15.40
C ALA A 426 -15.94 5.34 14.70
N TRP A 427 -15.16 5.45 13.64
CA TRP A 427 -15.04 6.71 12.91
C TRP A 427 -16.29 7.02 12.05
N VAL A 428 -16.95 6.00 11.48
CA VAL A 428 -18.21 6.21 10.75
C VAL A 428 -19.30 6.74 11.69
N ASP A 429 -19.39 6.17 12.89
CA ASP A 429 -20.32 6.65 13.92
C ASP A 429 -19.99 8.10 14.34
N ALA A 430 -18.70 8.45 14.48
CA ALA A 430 -18.27 9.81 14.81
C ALA A 430 -18.63 10.81 13.70
N VAL A 431 -18.31 10.48 12.43
CA VAL A 431 -18.63 11.30 11.26
C VAL A 431 -20.14 11.50 11.13
N THR A 432 -20.94 10.44 11.19
CA THR A 432 -22.39 10.53 11.06
C THR A 432 -23.04 11.28 12.24
N ASN A 433 -22.49 11.18 13.45
CA ASN A 433 -22.91 11.98 14.60
C ASN A 433 -22.58 13.47 14.42
N SER A 434 -21.39 13.81 13.88
CA SER A 434 -21.04 15.19 13.55
C SER A 434 -22.02 15.80 12.54
N ILE A 435 -22.31 15.07 11.46
CA ILE A 435 -23.31 15.44 10.45
C ILE A 435 -24.68 15.66 11.08
N LYS A 436 -25.16 14.69 11.86
CA LYS A 436 -26.47 14.75 12.54
C LYS A 436 -26.58 15.95 13.47
N ASN A 437 -25.56 16.21 14.28
CA ASN A 437 -25.56 17.30 15.24
C ASN A 437 -25.51 18.66 14.55
N THR A 438 -24.77 18.78 13.45
CA THR A 438 -24.61 20.03 12.70
C THR A 438 -25.83 20.34 11.83
N LEU A 439 -26.31 19.39 11.04
CA LEU A 439 -27.36 19.64 10.05
C LEU A 439 -28.77 19.33 10.57
N GLY A 440 -28.91 18.63 11.71
CA GLY A 440 -30.21 18.26 12.27
C GLY A 440 -30.96 17.21 11.46
N ILE A 441 -30.27 16.42 10.65
CA ILE A 441 -30.83 15.31 9.87
C ILE A 441 -30.53 13.97 10.54
N ASP A 442 -31.26 12.93 10.14
CA ASP A 442 -30.89 11.58 10.56
C ASP A 442 -29.65 11.12 9.73
N ALA A 443 -28.63 10.61 10.44
CA ALA A 443 -27.42 10.06 9.82
C ALA A 443 -26.92 8.85 10.62
N SER A 444 -26.43 7.80 9.94
CA SER A 444 -25.95 6.57 10.56
C SER A 444 -24.97 5.79 9.68
N GLY A 445 -24.16 4.91 10.30
CA GLY A 445 -23.39 3.92 9.58
C GLY A 445 -24.28 2.76 9.08
N LEU A 446 -23.90 2.17 7.92
CA LEU A 446 -24.53 0.98 7.33
C LEU A 446 -23.48 -0.14 7.21
N PRO A 447 -23.40 -1.06 8.20
CA PRO A 447 -22.39 -2.10 8.19
C PRO A 447 -22.68 -3.21 7.18
N TYR A 448 -21.66 -3.59 6.41
CA TYR A 448 -21.61 -4.84 5.64
C TYR A 448 -20.73 -5.84 6.39
N PRO A 449 -21.05 -7.14 6.40
CA PRO A 449 -20.27 -8.12 7.15
C PRO A 449 -18.79 -8.17 6.75
N THR A 450 -18.50 -8.10 5.44
CA THR A 450 -17.14 -8.19 4.90
C THR A 450 -16.85 -7.10 3.87
N PHE A 451 -15.55 -6.86 3.63
CA PHE A 451 -15.12 -5.96 2.56
C PHE A 451 -15.58 -6.44 1.18
N ALA A 452 -15.52 -7.75 0.91
CA ALA A 452 -15.96 -8.32 -0.36
C ALA A 452 -17.44 -8.02 -0.66
N GLU A 453 -18.35 -8.20 0.32
CA GLU A 453 -19.77 -7.90 0.15
C GLU A 453 -20.03 -6.41 -0.13
N LEU A 454 -19.30 -5.51 0.55
CA LEU A 454 -19.38 -4.08 0.27
C LEU A 454 -18.88 -3.77 -1.15
N ARG A 455 -17.73 -4.35 -1.55
CA ARG A 455 -17.17 -4.14 -2.90
C ARG A 455 -18.06 -4.67 -4.00
N ASP A 456 -18.76 -5.79 -3.80
CA ASP A 456 -19.72 -6.32 -4.77
C ASP A 456 -20.85 -5.33 -5.04
N GLU A 457 -21.43 -4.71 -3.99
CA GLU A 457 -22.47 -3.70 -4.14
C GLU A 457 -21.96 -2.42 -4.82
N VAL A 458 -20.74 -1.98 -4.51
CA VAL A 458 -20.12 -0.80 -5.11
C VAL A 458 -19.81 -1.06 -6.58
N THR A 459 -19.15 -2.17 -6.89
CA THR A 459 -18.72 -2.52 -8.26
C THR A 459 -19.91 -2.76 -9.20
N ASN A 460 -20.99 -3.37 -8.67
CA ASN A 460 -22.22 -3.59 -9.43
C ASN A 460 -23.15 -2.37 -9.48
N GLU A 461 -22.73 -1.23 -8.89
CA GLU A 461 -23.50 0.02 -8.80
C GLU A 461 -24.89 -0.13 -8.14
N THR A 462 -25.05 -1.15 -7.28
CA THR A 462 -26.29 -1.44 -6.56
C THR A 462 -26.41 -0.73 -5.23
N ILE A 463 -25.31 -0.25 -4.66
CA ILE A 463 -25.27 0.47 -3.40
C ILE A 463 -26.16 1.72 -3.43
N GLN A 464 -26.96 1.94 -2.37
CA GLN A 464 -27.95 3.03 -2.26
C GLN A 464 -27.57 4.05 -1.18
N SER A 465 -26.33 4.07 -0.73
CA SER A 465 -25.81 4.96 0.32
C SER A 465 -24.47 5.56 -0.13
N ALA A 466 -23.98 6.53 0.63
CA ALA A 466 -22.55 6.82 0.61
C ALA A 466 -21.78 5.60 1.12
N PHE A 467 -20.51 5.47 0.76
CA PHE A 467 -19.68 4.35 1.20
C PHE A 467 -18.25 4.79 1.49
N ARG A 468 -17.63 4.15 2.47
CA ARG A 468 -16.24 4.39 2.81
C ARG A 468 -15.34 4.09 1.63
N THR A 469 -14.37 4.94 1.39
CA THR A 469 -13.31 4.78 0.40
C THR A 469 -11.96 5.11 1.01
N GLY A 470 -10.90 4.68 0.38
CA GLY A 470 -9.53 5.00 0.75
C GLY A 470 -8.58 4.60 -0.37
N TRP A 471 -7.40 5.18 -0.36
CA TRP A 471 -6.34 4.88 -1.32
C TRP A 471 -5.00 4.89 -0.63
N GLN A 472 -4.17 3.91 -0.90
CA GLN A 472 -2.75 3.91 -0.59
C GLN A 472 -2.00 4.08 -1.89
N ALA A 473 -1.05 4.99 -1.92
CA ALA A 473 -0.31 5.26 -3.14
C ALA A 473 0.57 4.08 -3.54
N ASP A 474 0.55 3.73 -4.83
CA ASP A 474 1.46 2.76 -5.43
C ASP A 474 2.85 3.37 -5.67
N TYR A 475 2.88 4.67 -5.97
CA TYR A 475 4.08 5.47 -6.17
C TYR A 475 3.81 6.92 -5.72
N PRO A 476 4.85 7.69 -5.32
CA PRO A 476 4.68 9.02 -4.73
C PRO A 476 4.37 10.11 -5.77
N GLY A 477 3.26 10.00 -6.47
CA GLY A 477 2.83 10.94 -7.50
C GLY A 477 1.37 11.39 -7.33
N LEU A 478 1.08 12.67 -7.60
CA LEU A 478 -0.28 13.22 -7.48
C LEU A 478 -1.28 12.48 -8.40
N TYR A 479 -0.85 12.12 -9.62
CA TYR A 479 -1.72 11.42 -10.56
C TYR A 479 -2.24 10.08 -10.03
N ASN A 480 -1.46 9.37 -9.20
CA ASN A 480 -1.87 8.10 -8.59
C ASN A 480 -3.14 8.21 -7.73
N PHE A 481 -3.39 9.38 -7.15
CA PHE A 481 -4.63 9.67 -6.41
C PHE A 481 -5.75 10.22 -7.30
N LEU A 482 -5.43 10.85 -8.40
CA LEU A 482 -6.40 11.62 -9.18
C LEU A 482 -6.94 10.84 -10.39
N GLY A 483 -6.05 10.29 -11.20
CA GLY A 483 -6.42 9.59 -12.44
C GLY A 483 -7.28 8.35 -12.16
N PRO A 484 -6.77 7.35 -11.43
CA PRO A 484 -7.49 6.10 -11.17
C PRO A 484 -8.83 6.28 -10.45
N LEU A 485 -8.94 7.29 -9.56
CA LEU A 485 -10.10 7.47 -8.68
C LEU A 485 -11.17 8.39 -9.24
N TYR A 486 -10.81 9.38 -10.08
CA TYR A 486 -11.75 10.44 -10.45
C TYR A 486 -11.83 10.73 -11.95
N ALA A 487 -10.90 10.25 -12.79
CA ALA A 487 -11.03 10.42 -14.24
C ALA A 487 -12.28 9.71 -14.78
N THR A 488 -12.91 10.29 -15.77
CA THR A 488 -14.10 9.72 -16.41
C THR A 488 -13.81 8.29 -16.91
N ASN A 489 -14.61 7.32 -16.47
CA ASN A 489 -14.48 5.88 -16.76
C ASN A 489 -13.21 5.20 -16.20
N ALA A 490 -12.47 5.83 -15.30
CA ALA A 490 -11.34 5.18 -14.66
C ALA A 490 -11.78 3.98 -13.80
N GLY A 491 -10.89 2.98 -13.68
CA GLY A 491 -11.21 1.67 -13.09
C GLY A 491 -11.63 1.72 -11.61
N SER A 492 -11.07 2.66 -10.84
CA SER A 492 -11.38 2.86 -9.42
C SER A 492 -12.29 4.06 -9.15
N ASN A 493 -12.87 4.66 -10.20
CA ASN A 493 -13.86 5.74 -10.08
C ASN A 493 -15.24 5.14 -9.72
N ASP A 494 -15.36 4.68 -8.50
CA ASP A 494 -16.56 4.01 -7.97
C ASP A 494 -17.78 4.94 -7.89
N GLY A 495 -17.55 6.25 -7.72
CA GLY A 495 -18.60 7.28 -7.71
C GLY A 495 -19.17 7.62 -9.07
N LYS A 496 -18.50 7.17 -10.15
CA LYS A 496 -18.80 7.51 -11.56
C LYS A 496 -18.78 9.01 -11.81
N TYR A 497 -17.92 9.73 -11.10
CA TYR A 497 -17.66 11.14 -11.36
C TYR A 497 -17.21 11.38 -12.80
N SER A 498 -17.66 12.48 -13.39
CA SER A 498 -17.29 12.86 -14.75
C SER A 498 -17.32 14.37 -14.89
N ASN A 499 -16.17 14.98 -15.11
CA ASN A 499 -16.02 16.40 -15.35
C ASN A 499 -15.00 16.62 -16.48
N PRO A 500 -15.44 17.13 -17.67
CA PRO A 500 -14.55 17.32 -18.81
C PRO A 500 -13.39 18.30 -18.57
N GLU A 501 -13.55 19.27 -17.66
CA GLU A 501 -12.48 20.22 -17.31
C GLU A 501 -11.43 19.54 -16.44
N PHE A 502 -11.86 18.73 -15.49
CA PHE A 502 -10.97 17.88 -14.70
C PHE A 502 -10.17 16.91 -15.59
N ASP A 503 -10.86 16.18 -16.48
CA ASP A 503 -10.20 15.24 -17.41
C ASP A 503 -9.21 15.97 -18.34
N ALA A 504 -9.53 17.20 -18.75
CA ALA A 504 -8.63 17.99 -19.59
C ALA A 504 -7.35 18.40 -18.84
N LEU A 505 -7.46 18.76 -17.55
CA LEU A 505 -6.30 19.09 -16.70
C LEU A 505 -5.46 17.84 -16.40
N LEU A 506 -6.08 16.68 -16.14
CA LEU A 506 -5.35 15.42 -16.01
C LEU A 506 -4.58 15.12 -17.28
N LYS A 507 -5.25 15.22 -18.44
CA LYS A 507 -4.60 15.01 -19.74
C LYS A 507 -3.47 15.99 -20.00
N GLN A 508 -3.62 17.27 -19.60
CA GLN A 508 -2.54 18.26 -19.70
C GLN A 508 -1.35 17.84 -18.84
N GLY A 509 -1.60 17.46 -17.58
CA GLY A 509 -0.54 17.01 -16.65
C GLY A 509 0.21 15.79 -17.17
N ILE A 510 -0.50 14.71 -17.54
CA ILE A 510 0.17 13.49 -18.04
C ILE A 510 0.89 13.68 -19.38
N SER A 511 0.54 14.72 -20.14
CA SER A 511 1.20 15.04 -21.42
C SER A 511 2.36 16.04 -21.28
N ALA A 512 2.61 16.56 -20.08
CA ALA A 512 3.78 17.40 -19.82
C ALA A 512 5.08 16.58 -19.93
N THR A 513 6.18 17.23 -20.22
CA THR A 513 7.51 16.59 -20.25
C THR A 513 8.33 16.90 -19.00
N ASP A 514 7.78 17.71 -18.13
CA ASP A 514 8.35 18.16 -16.87
C ASP A 514 7.35 17.90 -15.73
N LEU A 515 7.84 17.30 -14.64
CA LEU A 515 6.99 16.91 -13.50
C LEU A 515 6.42 18.12 -12.75
N GLU A 516 7.13 19.25 -12.71
CA GLU A 516 6.64 20.46 -12.06
C GLU A 516 5.46 21.05 -12.83
N GLU A 517 5.54 21.10 -14.18
CA GLU A 517 4.42 21.52 -15.03
C GLU A 517 3.23 20.55 -14.88
N ALA A 518 3.49 19.23 -14.83
CA ALA A 518 2.48 18.22 -14.57
C ALA A 518 1.77 18.47 -13.24
N ASN A 519 2.52 18.66 -12.16
CA ASN A 519 1.99 18.89 -10.82
C ASN A 519 1.13 20.16 -10.73
N GLN A 520 1.48 21.24 -11.45
CA GLN A 520 0.63 22.43 -11.52
C GLN A 520 -0.74 22.12 -12.13
N SER A 521 -0.79 21.30 -13.18
CA SER A 521 -2.06 20.87 -13.79
C SER A 521 -2.86 19.98 -12.83
N PHE A 522 -2.20 19.07 -12.10
CA PHE A 522 -2.84 18.21 -11.11
C PHE A 522 -3.38 18.99 -9.90
N GLN A 523 -2.68 20.03 -9.45
CA GLN A 523 -3.17 20.95 -8.40
C GLN A 523 -4.42 21.70 -8.84
N GLN A 524 -4.45 22.18 -10.09
CA GLN A 524 -5.67 22.80 -10.65
C GLN A 524 -6.83 21.79 -10.76
N ALA A 525 -6.54 20.55 -11.14
CA ALA A 525 -7.53 19.47 -11.16
C ALA A 525 -8.09 19.21 -9.76
N GLN A 526 -7.26 19.21 -8.72
CA GLN A 526 -7.71 19.08 -7.33
C GLN A 526 -8.65 20.21 -6.90
N SER A 527 -8.41 21.46 -7.34
CA SER A 527 -9.31 22.58 -7.05
C SER A 527 -10.71 22.36 -7.63
N ILE A 528 -10.83 21.63 -8.76
CA ILE A 528 -12.15 21.21 -9.28
C ILE A 528 -12.78 20.14 -8.38
N LEU A 529 -11.99 19.15 -7.92
CA LEU A 529 -12.50 18.14 -6.99
C LEU A 529 -12.97 18.74 -5.66
N LEU A 530 -12.27 19.75 -5.13
CA LEU A 530 -12.67 20.47 -3.93
C LEU A 530 -13.99 21.23 -4.11
N GLN A 531 -14.27 21.73 -5.31
CA GLN A 531 -15.55 22.36 -5.62
C GLN A 531 -16.69 21.36 -5.77
N ASP A 532 -16.45 20.22 -6.43
CA ASP A 532 -17.48 19.23 -6.78
C ASP A 532 -17.69 18.18 -5.70
N LEU A 533 -16.65 17.85 -4.92
CA LEU A 533 -16.62 16.83 -3.85
C LEU A 533 -17.22 15.47 -4.30
N PRO A 534 -16.68 14.81 -5.32
CA PRO A 534 -17.14 13.48 -5.71
C PRO A 534 -16.91 12.44 -4.60
N ALA A 535 -15.91 12.66 -3.78
CA ALA A 535 -15.69 12.03 -2.49
C ALA A 535 -15.44 13.11 -1.44
N THR A 536 -15.66 12.80 -0.17
CA THR A 536 -15.38 13.70 0.95
C THR A 536 -14.06 13.27 1.61
N PRO A 537 -12.96 14.02 1.42
CA PRO A 537 -11.71 13.82 2.13
C PRO A 537 -11.90 13.86 3.64
N LEU A 538 -11.33 12.90 4.36
CA LEU A 538 -11.43 12.82 5.82
C LEU A 538 -10.08 13.08 6.48
N TRP A 539 -9.11 12.22 6.26
CA TRP A 539 -7.77 12.31 6.82
C TRP A 539 -6.76 11.49 6.03
N TYR A 540 -5.48 11.78 6.27
CA TYR A 540 -4.36 10.94 5.90
C TYR A 540 -4.04 10.02 7.07
N SER A 541 -3.79 8.73 6.81
CA SER A 541 -3.27 7.84 7.83
C SER A 541 -1.82 8.19 8.13
N ASN A 542 -1.45 8.22 9.41
CA ASN A 542 -0.07 8.37 9.80
C ASN A 542 0.61 6.99 9.86
N VAL A 543 1.92 6.93 9.64
CA VAL A 543 2.71 5.87 10.21
C VAL A 543 2.72 6.08 11.72
N ALA A 544 2.29 5.07 12.47
CA ALA A 544 2.42 5.00 13.91
C ALA A 544 3.39 3.86 14.23
N GLY A 545 4.62 4.22 14.60
CA GLY A 545 5.72 3.29 14.80
C GLY A 545 6.68 3.75 15.87
N GLY A 546 7.83 3.11 15.95
CA GLY A 546 8.87 3.52 16.86
C GLY A 546 10.10 2.63 16.82
N PHE A 547 11.12 3.00 17.64
CA PHE A 547 12.38 2.29 17.62
C PHE A 547 13.01 2.15 19.02
N GLY A 548 13.89 1.16 19.14
CA GLY A 548 14.63 0.82 20.37
C GLY A 548 15.75 1.81 20.69
N GLU A 549 16.28 1.74 21.92
CA GLU A 549 17.39 2.59 22.38
C GLU A 549 18.73 2.24 21.72
N SER A 550 18.84 1.04 21.12
CA SER A 550 20.06 0.52 20.49
C SER A 550 20.30 1.07 19.09
N VAL A 551 19.31 1.75 18.47
CA VAL A 551 19.39 2.23 17.10
C VAL A 551 19.23 3.74 17.01
N SER A 552 19.77 4.31 15.93
CA SER A 552 19.74 5.72 15.60
C SER A 552 19.53 5.90 14.09
N ASN A 553 19.24 7.13 13.64
CA ASN A 553 18.94 7.47 12.24
C ASN A 553 17.76 6.66 11.68
N VAL A 554 16.74 6.45 12.51
CA VAL A 554 15.51 5.77 12.10
C VAL A 554 14.58 6.81 11.50
N GLU A 555 14.33 6.68 10.20
CA GLU A 555 13.39 7.49 9.44
C GLU A 555 12.37 6.56 8.77
N PHE A 556 11.12 7.00 8.70
CA PHE A 556 10.05 6.27 8.02
C PHE A 556 9.69 6.96 6.72
N GLY A 557 9.60 6.18 5.65
CA GLY A 557 9.28 6.68 4.35
C GLY A 557 7.81 7.08 4.16
N TRP A 558 7.56 7.77 3.07
CA TRP A 558 6.24 8.17 2.59
C TRP A 558 5.21 7.01 2.54
N ASN A 559 5.68 5.79 2.33
CA ASN A 559 4.91 4.54 2.25
C ASN A 559 4.81 3.78 3.60
N SER A 560 5.19 4.42 4.71
CA SER A 560 5.23 3.84 6.06
C SER A 560 6.33 2.78 6.29
N VAL A 561 7.24 2.58 5.35
CA VAL A 561 8.34 1.62 5.48
C VAL A 561 9.59 2.35 6.04
N PRO A 562 10.27 1.78 7.05
CA PRO A 562 11.53 2.36 7.55
C PRO A 562 12.61 2.38 6.47
N VAL A 563 13.42 3.43 6.43
CA VAL A 563 14.59 3.55 5.55
C VAL A 563 15.73 2.71 6.14
N TYR A 564 15.64 1.41 6.00
CA TYR A 564 16.48 0.44 6.71
C TYR A 564 17.99 0.62 6.50
N TYR A 565 18.41 1.06 5.32
CA TYR A 565 19.84 1.19 4.99
C TYR A 565 20.52 2.35 5.73
N GLU A 566 19.77 3.33 6.23
CA GLU A 566 20.32 4.46 7.00
C GLU A 566 20.43 4.18 8.50
N ILE A 567 19.73 3.17 9.00
CA ILE A 567 19.68 2.85 10.43
C ILE A 567 21.06 2.38 10.91
N THR A 568 21.52 2.98 11.99
CA THR A 568 22.75 2.57 12.70
C THR A 568 22.42 1.91 14.01
N LYS A 569 23.20 0.89 14.41
CA LYS A 569 23.07 0.20 15.69
C LYS A 569 24.38 0.31 16.47
N GLY A 570 24.30 0.87 17.66
CA GLY A 570 25.45 1.14 18.53
C GLY A 570 25.43 0.41 19.86
#